data_e34515d50bc11f0765dc7072c915d687
#
_entry.id   e34515d50bc11f0765dc7072c915d687
#
_cell.length_a   1.000
_cell.length_b   1.000
_cell.length_c   1.000
_cell.angle_alpha   90.00
_cell.angle_beta   90.00
_cell.angle_gamma   90.00
#
_symmetry.space_group_name_H-M   'P 1'
#
loop_
_entity.id
_entity.type
_entity.pdbx_description
1 polymer ?
#
loop_
_entity_poly.entity_id
_entity_poly.type
_entity_poly.pdbx_seq_one_letter_code
_entity_poly.pdbx_strand_id
1 'polypeptide(L)'
;MPSQGTNESEPGPAELFEQFFGPTIFTPWSSVLLDHAEPGPGEHVLDLGCATGIVARRTAPRVADEGRVVGLDIDPDMLRVAGERAAAEGVAVDWREGDATDLDFPDDTFDLVLCQQGLQFFSDPAAALREAARVLVDGGRIALNVWQPLENHPVYSALLEAEARHLGEDLEDVATPFTFGGAGRLERLLREAGFERTEVTERTMGVEFPEPDTFVALTVMAGAAVVPEVALDDPDERAALIEAVGRDSEDVLERYREGERLAFPMPNQIGVAYA
;
A
#
# COMPACT_ATOMS: atom_id res chain seq x y z
N MET A 1 21.62 -33.46 -25.38
CA MET A 1 21.23 -32.78 -24.13
C MET A 1 20.18 -31.74 -24.49
N PRO A 2 18.90 -31.91 -24.21
CA PRO A 2 17.95 -30.84 -24.44
C PRO A 2 18.12 -29.78 -23.32
N SER A 3 18.27 -28.53 -23.76
CA SER A 3 18.24 -27.35 -22.90
C SER A 3 16.91 -27.28 -22.16
N GLN A 4 16.94 -27.35 -20.86
CA GLN A 4 15.80 -26.97 -20.02
C GLN A 4 15.57 -25.47 -20.21
N GLY A 5 14.60 -25.13 -21.05
CA GLY A 5 14.03 -23.79 -21.04
C GLY A 5 13.35 -23.58 -19.67
N THR A 6 13.90 -22.70 -18.88
CA THR A 6 13.20 -22.13 -17.73
C THR A 6 11.95 -21.44 -18.29
N ASN A 7 10.80 -22.05 -18.03
CA ASN A 7 9.51 -21.43 -18.26
C ASN A 7 9.42 -20.34 -17.18
N GLU A 8 9.99 -19.15 -17.42
CA GLU A 8 9.73 -17.99 -16.61
C GLU A 8 8.28 -17.62 -16.89
N SER A 9 7.40 -17.97 -15.97
CA SER A 9 6.02 -17.49 -15.97
C SER A 9 6.05 -15.97 -15.93
N GLU A 10 5.15 -15.30 -16.64
CA GLU A 10 5.01 -13.85 -16.54
C GLU A 10 4.82 -13.47 -15.06
N PRO A 11 5.42 -12.34 -14.61
CA PRO A 11 5.30 -11.92 -13.21
C PRO A 11 3.83 -11.67 -12.86
N GLY A 12 3.42 -12.19 -11.72
CA GLY A 12 2.08 -11.98 -11.19
C GLY A 12 1.89 -10.57 -10.60
N PRO A 13 0.68 -10.22 -10.16
CA PRO A 13 0.38 -8.89 -9.58
C PRO A 13 1.29 -8.51 -8.40
N ALA A 14 1.60 -9.45 -7.51
CA ALA A 14 2.46 -9.21 -6.35
C ALA A 14 3.92 -8.93 -6.74
N GLU A 15 4.47 -9.63 -7.76
CA GLU A 15 5.79 -9.37 -8.30
C GLU A 15 5.85 -8.01 -9.01
N LEU A 16 4.81 -7.67 -9.79
CA LEU A 16 4.72 -6.37 -10.46
C LEU A 16 4.64 -5.23 -9.43
N PHE A 17 3.84 -5.40 -8.37
CA PHE A 17 3.78 -4.45 -7.27
C PHE A 17 5.15 -4.21 -6.64
N GLU A 18 5.85 -5.28 -6.26
CA GLU A 18 7.19 -5.20 -5.66
C GLU A 18 8.21 -4.57 -6.60
N GLN A 19 8.15 -4.89 -7.89
CA GLN A 19 9.14 -4.45 -8.87
C GLN A 19 8.98 -2.98 -9.27
N PHE A 20 7.75 -2.49 -9.46
CA PHE A 20 7.48 -1.18 -10.05
C PHE A 20 7.01 -0.15 -9.01
N PHE A 21 6.01 -0.48 -8.19
CA PHE A 21 5.49 0.45 -7.19
C PHE A 21 6.33 0.43 -5.92
N GLY A 22 6.89 -0.72 -5.54
CA GLY A 22 7.73 -0.88 -4.37
C GLY A 22 8.83 0.19 -4.29
N PRO A 23 9.79 0.26 -5.22
CA PRO A 23 10.90 1.21 -5.15
C PRO A 23 10.48 2.66 -5.35
N THR A 24 9.43 2.91 -6.16
CA THR A 24 9.05 4.27 -6.58
C THR A 24 8.12 4.96 -5.60
N ILE A 25 7.20 4.23 -4.99
CA ILE A 25 6.17 4.77 -4.09
C ILE A 25 6.38 4.25 -2.66
N PHE A 26 6.30 2.93 -2.48
CA PHE A 26 6.14 2.35 -1.13
C PHE A 26 7.42 2.39 -0.30
N THR A 27 8.60 2.19 -0.89
CA THR A 27 9.88 2.29 -0.16
C THR A 27 10.17 3.72 0.32
N PRO A 28 10.01 4.79 -0.48
CA PRO A 28 10.14 6.15 0.02
C PRO A 28 9.15 6.47 1.14
N TRP A 29 7.86 6.11 0.99
CA TRP A 29 6.85 6.36 2.00
C TRP A 29 7.07 5.52 3.27
N SER A 30 7.63 4.31 3.19
CA SER A 30 8.00 3.53 4.37
C SER A 30 9.07 4.22 5.21
N SER A 31 10.00 4.97 4.58
CA SER A 31 10.97 5.77 5.34
C SER A 31 10.27 6.84 6.15
N VAL A 32 9.34 7.56 5.55
CA VAL A 32 8.55 8.60 6.23
C VAL A 32 7.72 7.99 7.37
N LEU A 33 7.04 6.87 7.12
CA LEU A 33 6.26 6.16 8.15
C LEU A 33 7.14 5.75 9.34
N LEU A 34 8.28 5.13 9.07
CA LEU A 34 9.21 4.65 10.09
C LEU A 34 9.90 5.79 10.86
N ASP A 35 10.08 6.96 10.24
CA ASP A 35 10.58 8.16 10.93
C ASP A 35 9.56 8.74 11.92
N HIS A 36 8.25 8.55 11.67
CA HIS A 36 7.19 8.93 12.62
C HIS A 36 6.92 7.85 13.67
N ALA A 37 7.05 6.58 13.28
CA ALA A 37 6.82 5.44 14.17
C ALA A 37 7.95 5.23 15.17
N GLU A 38 9.20 5.57 14.80
CA GLU A 38 10.42 5.42 15.60
C GLU A 38 10.57 4.02 16.21
N PRO A 39 10.54 2.90 15.41
CA PRO A 39 10.74 1.56 15.96
C PRO A 39 12.11 1.43 16.59
N GLY A 40 12.15 0.92 17.82
CA GLY A 40 13.34 0.79 18.67
C GLY A 40 13.75 -0.66 18.96
N PRO A 41 15.00 -0.85 19.44
CA PRO A 41 15.48 -2.19 19.81
C PRO A 41 14.59 -2.87 20.85
N GLY A 42 14.31 -4.16 20.66
CA GLY A 42 13.52 -4.98 21.56
C GLY A 42 12.01 -4.91 21.35
N GLU A 43 11.51 -4.00 20.51
CA GLU A 43 10.07 -3.88 20.27
C GLU A 43 9.51 -5.07 19.47
N HIS A 44 8.29 -5.49 19.84
CA HIS A 44 7.46 -6.39 19.08
C HIS A 44 6.55 -5.56 18.16
N VAL A 45 6.70 -5.74 16.86
CA VAL A 45 6.05 -4.91 15.85
C VAL A 45 5.14 -5.75 14.95
N LEU A 46 3.92 -5.27 14.72
CA LEU A 46 3.00 -5.79 13.72
C LEU A 46 2.94 -4.83 12.52
N ASP A 47 3.23 -5.33 11.32
CA ASP A 47 2.97 -4.65 10.05
C ASP A 47 1.65 -5.17 9.50
N LEU A 48 0.59 -4.36 9.58
CA LEU A 48 -0.80 -4.71 9.32
C LEU A 48 -1.19 -4.34 7.89
N GLY A 49 -1.59 -5.34 7.07
CA GLY A 49 -1.75 -5.18 5.63
C GLY A 49 -0.38 -4.97 4.98
N CYS A 50 0.55 -5.90 5.24
CA CYS A 50 1.97 -5.73 4.94
C CYS A 50 2.32 -5.89 3.45
N ALA A 51 1.40 -6.40 2.62
CA ALA A 51 1.63 -6.71 1.21
C ALA A 51 2.95 -7.48 1.00
N THR A 52 3.83 -7.01 0.12
CA THR A 52 5.15 -7.62 -0.13
C THR A 52 6.17 -7.37 0.98
N GLY A 53 5.75 -6.82 2.12
CA GLY A 53 6.54 -6.72 3.35
C GLY A 53 7.60 -5.62 3.37
N ILE A 54 7.47 -4.57 2.58
CA ILE A 54 8.46 -3.47 2.50
C ILE A 54 8.68 -2.83 3.87
N VAL A 55 7.60 -2.54 4.62
CA VAL A 55 7.68 -1.92 5.95
C VAL A 55 8.27 -2.90 6.96
N ALA A 56 7.75 -4.13 7.02
CA ALA A 56 8.24 -5.18 7.91
C ALA A 56 9.74 -5.45 7.73
N ARG A 57 10.19 -5.63 6.47
CA ARG A 57 11.61 -5.87 6.13
C ARG A 57 12.52 -4.72 6.57
N ARG A 58 12.05 -3.48 6.47
CA ARG A 58 12.79 -2.27 6.88
C ARG A 58 12.75 -2.01 8.37
N THR A 59 11.75 -2.58 9.06
CA THR A 59 11.60 -2.51 10.52
C THR A 59 12.49 -3.53 11.23
N ALA A 60 12.62 -4.75 10.69
CA ALA A 60 13.35 -5.84 11.32
C ALA A 60 14.77 -5.46 11.79
N PRO A 61 15.62 -4.77 11.00
CA PRO A 61 16.93 -4.34 11.46
C PRO A 61 16.90 -3.27 12.57
N ARG A 62 15.80 -2.54 12.74
CA ARG A 62 15.66 -1.47 13.74
C ARG A 62 15.31 -2.01 15.13
N VAL A 63 14.55 -3.11 15.18
CA VAL A 63 14.19 -3.74 16.46
C VAL A 63 15.28 -4.68 16.99
N ALA A 64 16.27 -5.01 16.17
CA ALA A 64 17.42 -5.86 16.51
C ALA A 64 17.03 -7.29 16.98
N ASP A 65 18.00 -8.04 17.52
CA ASP A 65 17.82 -9.47 17.83
C ASP A 65 16.84 -9.75 18.98
N GLU A 66 16.58 -8.78 19.84
CA GLU A 66 15.66 -8.92 20.98
C GLU A 66 14.20 -8.58 20.59
N GLY A 67 14.01 -7.89 19.47
CA GLY A 67 12.71 -7.54 18.95
C GLY A 67 12.15 -8.59 17.99
N ARG A 68 10.89 -8.42 17.61
CA ARG A 68 10.21 -9.29 16.65
C ARG A 68 9.34 -8.48 15.72
N VAL A 69 9.33 -8.84 14.44
CA VAL A 69 8.42 -8.26 13.45
C VAL A 69 7.52 -9.37 12.91
N VAL A 70 6.21 -9.10 12.93
CA VAL A 70 5.19 -9.90 12.29
C VAL A 70 4.62 -9.08 11.13
N GLY A 71 4.57 -9.66 9.93
CA GLY A 71 3.85 -9.10 8.79
C GLY A 71 2.55 -9.88 8.57
N LEU A 72 1.42 -9.19 8.58
CA LEU A 72 0.11 -9.81 8.35
C LEU A 72 -0.55 -9.23 7.11
N ASP A 73 -1.02 -10.10 6.23
CA ASP A 73 -1.81 -9.75 5.07
C ASP A 73 -2.85 -10.84 4.78
N ILE A 74 -3.94 -10.46 4.10
CA ILE A 74 -4.97 -11.40 3.68
C ILE A 74 -4.61 -12.13 2.38
N ASP A 75 -3.67 -11.57 1.60
CA ASP A 75 -3.27 -12.10 0.30
C ASP A 75 -2.03 -13.02 0.43
N PRO A 76 -2.17 -14.34 0.23
CA PRO A 76 -1.06 -15.28 0.32
C PRO A 76 0.00 -15.07 -0.78
N ASP A 77 -0.33 -14.51 -1.93
CA ASP A 77 0.65 -14.23 -2.98
C ASP A 77 1.55 -13.05 -2.61
N MET A 78 1.00 -12.02 -1.97
CA MET A 78 1.78 -10.93 -1.38
C MET A 78 2.75 -11.47 -0.32
N LEU A 79 2.28 -12.32 0.59
CA LEU A 79 3.10 -12.93 1.64
C LEU A 79 4.20 -13.85 1.08
N ARG A 80 3.93 -14.57 0.00
CA ARG A 80 4.95 -15.37 -0.69
C ARG A 80 6.10 -14.48 -1.18
N VAL A 81 5.77 -13.38 -1.88
CA VAL A 81 6.78 -12.41 -2.35
C VAL A 81 7.52 -11.79 -1.17
N ALA A 82 6.80 -11.42 -0.10
CA ALA A 82 7.39 -10.88 1.13
C ALA A 82 8.45 -11.83 1.72
N GLY A 83 8.14 -13.12 1.83
CA GLY A 83 9.07 -14.15 2.31
C GLY A 83 10.29 -14.32 1.42
N GLU A 84 10.11 -14.34 0.10
CA GLU A 84 11.20 -14.43 -0.87
C GLU A 84 12.16 -13.21 -0.77
N ARG A 85 11.61 -12.01 -0.65
CA ARG A 85 12.38 -10.77 -0.49
C ARG A 85 13.12 -10.72 0.84
N ALA A 86 12.44 -11.06 1.94
CA ALA A 86 13.07 -11.13 3.27
C ALA A 86 14.25 -12.10 3.30
N ALA A 87 14.10 -13.29 2.70
CA ALA A 87 15.17 -14.28 2.58
C ALA A 87 16.35 -13.75 1.74
N ALA A 88 16.08 -13.05 0.64
CA ALA A 88 17.11 -12.45 -0.20
C ALA A 88 17.87 -11.32 0.52
N GLU A 89 17.19 -10.55 1.38
CA GLU A 89 17.77 -9.47 2.18
C GLU A 89 18.42 -9.97 3.49
N GLY A 90 18.19 -11.24 3.87
CA GLY A 90 18.71 -11.84 5.10
C GLY A 90 18.05 -11.27 6.36
N VAL A 91 16.80 -10.84 6.30
CA VAL A 91 16.04 -10.33 7.43
C VAL A 91 15.00 -11.35 7.89
N ALA A 92 14.75 -11.40 9.23
CA ALA A 92 13.79 -12.28 9.85
C ALA A 92 12.46 -11.54 10.10
N VAL A 93 11.37 -12.03 9.51
CA VAL A 93 10.00 -11.56 9.74
C VAL A 93 9.10 -12.80 9.82
N ASP A 94 8.15 -12.81 10.76
CA ASP A 94 7.12 -13.84 10.87
C ASP A 94 5.91 -13.44 10.00
N TRP A 95 5.70 -14.14 8.89
CA TRP A 95 4.62 -13.85 7.95
C TRP A 95 3.36 -14.62 8.34
N ARG A 96 2.23 -13.91 8.42
CA ARG A 96 0.93 -14.45 8.81
C ARG A 96 -0.15 -14.06 7.81
N GLU A 97 -0.89 -15.05 7.33
CA GLU A 97 -2.13 -14.82 6.62
C GLU A 97 -3.25 -14.53 7.63
N GLY A 98 -4.01 -13.46 7.42
CA GLY A 98 -5.10 -13.10 8.34
C GLY A 98 -5.84 -11.83 7.93
N ASP A 99 -7.01 -11.65 8.55
CA ASP A 99 -7.85 -10.46 8.37
C ASP A 99 -7.48 -9.42 9.43
N ALA A 100 -7.26 -8.19 9.01
CA ALA A 100 -6.99 -7.04 9.90
C ALA A 100 -8.15 -6.74 10.86
N THR A 101 -9.37 -7.17 10.52
CA THR A 101 -10.58 -6.94 11.32
C THR A 101 -10.82 -8.01 12.40
N ASP A 102 -10.05 -9.12 12.39
CA ASP A 102 -10.14 -10.24 13.35
C ASP A 102 -8.75 -10.87 13.56
N LEU A 103 -7.92 -10.20 14.37
CA LEU A 103 -6.52 -10.57 14.58
C LEU A 103 -6.39 -11.75 15.55
N ASP A 104 -5.81 -12.87 15.07
CA ASP A 104 -5.48 -14.04 15.91
C ASP A 104 -4.20 -13.80 16.74
N PHE A 105 -4.22 -12.73 17.53
CA PHE A 105 -3.19 -12.42 18.51
C PHE A 105 -3.84 -12.10 19.85
N PRO A 106 -3.20 -12.46 20.99
CA PRO A 106 -3.66 -12.02 22.32
C PRO A 106 -3.65 -10.50 22.46
N ASP A 107 -4.44 -10.00 23.41
CA ASP A 107 -4.33 -8.61 23.87
C ASP A 107 -2.90 -8.31 24.32
N ASP A 108 -2.49 -7.06 24.29
CA ASP A 108 -1.21 -6.57 24.84
C ASP A 108 0.02 -7.35 24.31
N THR A 109 0.07 -7.60 22.99
CA THR A 109 1.13 -8.40 22.35
C THR A 109 2.24 -7.56 21.72
N PHE A 110 1.88 -6.37 21.19
CA PHE A 110 2.77 -5.54 20.37
C PHE A 110 3.02 -4.17 21.00
N ASP A 111 4.25 -3.69 20.86
CA ASP A 111 4.65 -2.33 21.26
C ASP A 111 4.29 -1.31 20.16
N LEU A 112 4.26 -1.77 18.91
CA LEU A 112 4.03 -0.94 17.74
C LEU A 112 3.21 -1.69 16.68
N VAL A 113 2.17 -1.04 16.16
CA VAL A 113 1.48 -1.45 14.94
C VAL A 113 1.82 -0.46 13.82
N LEU A 114 2.21 -0.98 12.67
CA LEU A 114 2.46 -0.23 11.44
C LEU A 114 1.37 -0.58 10.42
N CYS A 115 0.93 0.39 9.62
CA CYS A 115 0.01 0.13 8.51
C CYS A 115 0.27 1.14 7.38
N GLN A 116 0.97 0.70 6.32
CA GLN A 116 1.24 1.55 5.18
C GLN A 116 0.24 1.29 4.06
N GLN A 117 -0.63 2.26 3.78
CA GLN A 117 -1.60 2.22 2.68
C GLN A 117 -2.53 0.99 2.69
N GLY A 118 -2.68 0.33 3.85
CA GLY A 118 -3.55 -0.84 4.03
C GLY A 118 -4.98 -0.43 4.43
N LEU A 119 -5.10 0.52 5.38
CA LEU A 119 -6.38 0.86 6.03
C LEU A 119 -7.51 1.21 5.05
N GLN A 120 -7.22 1.79 3.91
CA GLN A 120 -8.17 2.17 2.87
C GLN A 120 -8.78 0.99 2.11
N PHE A 121 -8.15 -0.19 2.21
CA PHE A 121 -8.63 -1.42 1.57
C PHE A 121 -9.36 -2.35 2.53
N PHE A 122 -9.32 -2.08 3.85
CA PHE A 122 -9.99 -2.95 4.82
C PHE A 122 -11.51 -2.81 4.71
N SER A 123 -12.21 -3.93 4.79
CA SER A 123 -13.67 -4.00 4.72
C SER A 123 -14.37 -3.20 5.82
N ASP A 124 -13.77 -3.16 7.03
CA ASP A 124 -14.18 -2.32 8.17
C ASP A 124 -12.93 -1.68 8.81
N PRO A 125 -12.53 -0.48 8.34
CA PRO A 125 -11.38 0.22 8.91
C PRO A 125 -11.51 0.50 10.42
N ALA A 126 -12.74 0.70 10.93
CA ALA A 126 -12.97 0.93 12.35
C ALA A 126 -12.76 -0.35 13.17
N ALA A 127 -13.18 -1.52 12.66
CA ALA A 127 -12.87 -2.80 13.30
C ALA A 127 -11.37 -3.08 13.32
N ALA A 128 -10.68 -2.88 12.20
CA ALA A 128 -9.23 -3.08 12.13
C ALA A 128 -8.46 -2.19 13.12
N LEU A 129 -8.85 -0.93 13.27
CA LEU A 129 -8.24 -0.05 14.25
C LEU A 129 -8.54 -0.44 15.70
N ARG A 130 -9.75 -0.98 16.00
CA ARG A 130 -10.06 -1.55 17.33
C ARG A 130 -9.21 -2.79 17.63
N GLU A 131 -9.01 -3.66 16.65
CA GLU A 131 -8.13 -4.81 16.79
C GLU A 131 -6.68 -4.37 16.98
N ALA A 132 -6.20 -3.37 16.22
CA ALA A 132 -4.88 -2.79 16.41
C ALA A 132 -4.71 -2.22 17.84
N ALA A 133 -5.73 -1.52 18.37
CA ALA A 133 -5.70 -1.02 19.74
C ALA A 133 -5.69 -2.16 20.78
N ARG A 134 -6.48 -3.23 20.57
CA ARG A 134 -6.53 -4.40 21.45
C ARG A 134 -5.21 -5.14 21.59
N VAL A 135 -4.50 -5.30 20.47
CA VAL A 135 -3.23 -6.05 20.48
C VAL A 135 -2.02 -5.22 20.90
N LEU A 136 -2.16 -3.91 21.04
CA LEU A 136 -1.13 -3.03 21.58
C LEU A 136 -1.07 -3.12 23.09
N VAL A 137 0.13 -3.10 23.64
CA VAL A 137 0.36 -2.95 25.08
C VAL A 137 -0.02 -1.56 25.56
N ASP A 138 -0.27 -1.38 26.86
CA ASP A 138 -0.46 -0.05 27.47
C ASP A 138 0.72 0.88 27.10
N GLY A 139 0.42 2.02 26.50
CA GLY A 139 1.42 2.97 26.02
C GLY A 139 2.09 2.60 24.70
N GLY A 140 1.69 1.50 24.08
CA GLY A 140 2.04 1.13 22.72
C GLY A 140 1.47 2.13 21.72
N ARG A 141 1.90 2.05 20.46
CA ARG A 141 1.48 3.01 19.44
C ARG A 141 1.16 2.37 18.10
N ILE A 142 0.27 3.00 17.36
CA ILE A 142 0.09 2.76 15.93
C ILE A 142 0.67 3.92 15.14
N ALA A 143 1.37 3.61 14.04
CA ALA A 143 1.71 4.57 13.01
C ALA A 143 1.22 4.05 11.66
N LEU A 144 0.48 4.89 10.96
CA LEU A 144 -0.10 4.50 9.68
C LEU A 144 -0.11 5.66 8.69
N ASN A 145 -0.22 5.32 7.41
CA ASN A 145 -0.48 6.32 6.40
C ASN A 145 -1.53 5.87 5.39
N VAL A 146 -2.27 6.84 4.86
CA VAL A 146 -3.29 6.67 3.82
C VAL A 146 -3.18 7.78 2.79
N TRP A 147 -3.57 7.50 1.54
CA TRP A 147 -3.61 8.55 0.52
C TRP A 147 -4.61 9.65 0.88
N GLN A 148 -4.31 10.88 0.47
CA GLN A 148 -5.31 11.93 0.45
C GLN A 148 -6.39 11.63 -0.61
N PRO A 149 -7.55 12.33 -0.57
CA PRO A 149 -8.60 12.18 -1.57
C PRO A 149 -8.11 12.38 -3.01
N LEU A 150 -8.76 11.72 -3.95
CA LEU A 150 -8.35 11.65 -5.37
C LEU A 150 -8.13 13.03 -6.01
N GLU A 151 -8.93 14.04 -5.64
CA GLU A 151 -8.79 15.41 -6.14
C GLU A 151 -7.42 16.06 -5.86
N ASN A 152 -6.65 15.49 -4.91
CA ASN A 152 -5.30 15.94 -4.59
C ASN A 152 -4.22 15.19 -5.40
N HIS A 153 -4.61 14.21 -6.24
CA HIS A 153 -3.74 13.37 -7.06
C HIS A 153 -4.00 13.57 -8.56
N PRO A 154 -3.58 14.67 -9.17
CA PRO A 154 -4.01 15.05 -10.54
C PRO A 154 -3.70 14.00 -11.61
N VAL A 155 -2.60 13.27 -11.51
CA VAL A 155 -2.25 12.21 -12.47
C VAL A 155 -3.19 11.01 -12.30
N TYR A 156 -3.39 10.55 -11.06
CA TYR A 156 -4.33 9.46 -10.78
C TYR A 156 -5.78 9.85 -11.10
N SER A 157 -6.21 11.10 -10.79
CA SER A 157 -7.54 11.59 -11.18
C SER A 157 -7.77 11.44 -12.67
N ALA A 158 -6.82 11.89 -13.50
CA ALA A 158 -6.97 11.80 -14.94
C ALA A 158 -7.07 10.36 -15.44
N LEU A 159 -6.21 9.47 -14.95
CA LEU A 159 -6.18 8.06 -15.33
C LEU A 159 -7.46 7.34 -14.89
N LEU A 160 -7.81 7.43 -13.61
CA LEU A 160 -8.95 6.69 -13.04
C LEU A 160 -10.30 7.23 -13.53
N GLU A 161 -10.43 8.55 -13.77
CA GLU A 161 -11.63 9.12 -14.42
C GLU A 161 -11.78 8.65 -15.88
N ALA A 162 -10.68 8.53 -16.62
CA ALA A 162 -10.70 7.97 -17.97
C ALA A 162 -11.05 6.48 -17.94
N GLU A 163 -10.44 5.73 -17.04
CA GLU A 163 -10.67 4.30 -16.85
C GLU A 163 -12.13 4.00 -16.49
N ALA A 164 -12.69 4.68 -15.49
CA ALA A 164 -14.10 4.54 -15.10
C ALA A 164 -15.06 4.76 -16.28
N ARG A 165 -14.80 5.80 -17.10
CA ARG A 165 -15.60 6.07 -18.32
C ARG A 165 -15.53 4.94 -19.34
N HIS A 166 -14.34 4.36 -19.57
CA HIS A 166 -14.17 3.28 -20.54
C HIS A 166 -14.72 1.95 -20.06
N LEU A 167 -14.66 1.69 -18.77
CA LEU A 167 -15.24 0.49 -18.15
C LEU A 167 -16.76 0.62 -17.99
N GLY A 168 -17.30 1.84 -17.92
CA GLY A 168 -18.71 2.10 -17.62
C GLY A 168 -19.04 1.93 -16.13
N GLU A 169 -18.04 2.08 -15.28
CA GLU A 169 -18.09 1.91 -13.82
C GLU A 169 -18.11 3.27 -13.09
N ASP A 170 -18.53 3.26 -11.83
CA ASP A 170 -18.46 4.44 -10.99
C ASP A 170 -17.00 4.74 -10.60
N LEU A 171 -16.63 6.01 -10.55
CA LEU A 171 -15.27 6.43 -10.20
C LEU A 171 -14.84 5.95 -8.81
N GLU A 172 -15.77 5.86 -7.85
CA GLU A 172 -15.47 5.38 -6.50
C GLU A 172 -15.00 3.93 -6.47
N ASP A 173 -15.51 3.09 -7.36
CA ASP A 173 -15.14 1.68 -7.46
C ASP A 173 -13.71 1.52 -7.99
N VAL A 174 -13.37 2.27 -9.06
CA VAL A 174 -12.03 2.25 -9.67
C VAL A 174 -11.00 2.96 -8.80
N ALA A 175 -11.41 4.02 -8.08
CA ALA A 175 -10.54 4.86 -7.27
C ALA A 175 -10.47 4.46 -5.79
N THR A 176 -10.80 3.21 -5.44
CA THR A 176 -10.81 2.69 -4.06
C THR A 176 -9.62 3.18 -3.19
N PRO A 177 -8.35 3.19 -3.66
CA PRO A 177 -7.22 3.65 -2.86
C PRO A 177 -7.34 5.10 -2.35
N PHE A 178 -8.12 5.94 -3.02
CA PHE A 178 -8.25 7.38 -2.77
C PHE A 178 -9.58 7.78 -2.15
N THR A 179 -10.45 6.82 -1.80
CA THR A 179 -11.79 7.08 -1.25
C THR A 179 -11.82 7.24 0.27
N PHE A 180 -10.67 7.01 0.95
CA PHE A 180 -10.61 7.05 2.42
C PHE A 180 -11.02 8.42 3.02
N GLY A 181 -10.83 9.51 2.30
CA GLY A 181 -11.23 10.85 2.75
C GLY A 181 -10.12 11.63 3.44
N GLY A 182 -10.47 12.82 3.97
CA GLY A 182 -9.49 13.75 4.53
C GLY A 182 -9.03 13.43 5.96
N ALA A 183 -8.03 14.17 6.45
CA ALA A 183 -7.36 13.99 7.74
C ALA A 183 -8.33 13.91 8.94
N GLY A 184 -9.42 14.65 8.91
CA GLY A 184 -10.44 14.59 9.97
C GLY A 184 -11.16 13.25 10.09
N ARG A 185 -11.23 12.44 9.01
CA ARG A 185 -11.76 11.07 9.08
C ARG A 185 -10.79 10.14 9.80
N LEU A 186 -9.51 10.20 9.46
CA LEU A 186 -8.48 9.38 10.09
C LEU A 186 -8.41 9.65 11.60
N GLU A 187 -8.32 10.92 11.98
CA GLU A 187 -8.27 11.32 13.39
C GLU A 187 -9.52 10.85 14.18
N ARG A 188 -10.70 10.96 13.59
CA ARG A 188 -11.95 10.47 14.21
C ARG A 188 -11.91 8.95 14.39
N LEU A 189 -11.53 8.18 13.38
CA LEU A 189 -11.48 6.72 13.46
C LEU A 189 -10.48 6.23 14.52
N LEU A 190 -9.32 6.86 14.64
CA LEU A 190 -8.35 6.55 15.68
C LEU A 190 -8.92 6.79 17.07
N ARG A 191 -9.61 7.92 17.31
CA ARG A 191 -10.25 8.19 18.59
C ARG A 191 -11.41 7.23 18.91
N GLU A 192 -12.23 6.90 17.91
CA GLU A 192 -13.34 5.94 18.04
C GLU A 192 -12.84 4.52 18.32
N ALA A 193 -11.63 4.17 17.88
CA ALA A 193 -10.98 2.90 18.17
C ALA A 193 -10.38 2.82 19.60
N GLY A 194 -10.33 3.94 20.35
CA GLY A 194 -9.88 3.98 21.73
C GLY A 194 -8.49 4.60 21.95
N PHE A 195 -7.83 5.09 20.92
CA PHE A 195 -6.55 5.76 21.06
C PHE A 195 -6.69 7.10 21.77
N GLU A 196 -5.92 7.30 22.85
CA GLU A 196 -6.05 8.49 23.72
C GLU A 196 -5.40 9.74 23.12
N ARG A 197 -4.21 9.59 22.51
CA ARG A 197 -3.45 10.67 21.89
C ARG A 197 -3.30 10.37 20.40
N THR A 198 -3.83 11.24 19.57
CA THR A 198 -3.79 11.11 18.11
C THR A 198 -3.15 12.34 17.49
N GLU A 199 -2.25 12.14 16.56
CA GLU A 199 -1.65 13.18 15.73
C GLU A 199 -1.78 12.77 14.26
N VAL A 200 -2.35 13.62 13.42
CA VAL A 200 -2.47 13.40 11.98
C VAL A 200 -1.79 14.57 11.26
N THR A 201 -0.82 14.24 10.43
CA THR A 201 -0.08 15.21 9.63
C THR A 201 -0.26 14.92 8.14
N GLU A 202 -0.21 15.96 7.32
CA GLU A 202 -0.23 15.84 5.87
C GLU A 202 1.18 16.03 5.30
N ARG A 203 1.53 15.17 4.37
CA ARG A 203 2.81 15.22 3.67
C ARG A 203 2.60 15.01 2.18
N THR A 204 3.37 15.73 1.38
CA THR A 204 3.44 15.50 -0.06
C THR A 204 4.86 15.14 -0.43
N MET A 205 5.02 14.08 -1.21
CA MET A 205 6.30 13.65 -1.74
C MET A 205 6.20 13.54 -3.27
N GLY A 206 7.24 13.94 -3.99
CA GLY A 206 7.35 13.70 -5.42
C GLY A 206 7.70 12.22 -5.66
N VAL A 207 7.06 11.63 -6.65
CA VAL A 207 7.42 10.31 -7.19
C VAL A 207 7.85 10.47 -8.64
N GLU A 208 8.79 9.62 -9.08
CA GLU A 208 9.32 9.64 -10.43
C GLU A 208 9.25 8.25 -11.04
N PHE A 209 8.55 8.11 -12.16
CA PHE A 209 8.50 6.88 -12.93
C PHE A 209 9.36 7.02 -14.19
N PRO A 210 10.38 6.18 -14.35
CA PRO A 210 11.27 6.25 -15.51
C PRO A 210 10.59 5.79 -16.82
N GLU A 211 9.50 5.04 -16.71
CA GLU A 211 8.76 4.46 -17.81
C GLU A 211 7.28 4.86 -17.74
N PRO A 212 6.89 6.04 -18.28
CA PRO A 212 5.52 6.54 -18.20
C PRO A 212 4.46 5.58 -18.72
N ASP A 213 4.73 4.90 -19.83
CA ASP A 213 3.79 3.96 -20.45
C ASP A 213 3.55 2.73 -19.56
N THR A 214 4.62 2.23 -18.92
CA THR A 214 4.52 1.15 -17.93
C THR A 214 3.72 1.59 -16.72
N PHE A 215 3.93 2.82 -16.23
CA PHE A 215 3.14 3.37 -15.13
C PHE A 215 1.64 3.44 -15.48
N VAL A 216 1.29 3.95 -16.66
CA VAL A 216 -0.10 4.00 -17.13
C VAL A 216 -0.70 2.60 -17.19
N ALA A 217 0.01 1.67 -17.83
CA ALA A 217 -0.46 0.28 -17.96
C ALA A 217 -0.72 -0.37 -16.59
N LEU A 218 0.21 -0.25 -15.65
CA LEU A 218 0.08 -0.82 -14.31
C LEU A 218 -1.04 -0.15 -13.49
N THR A 219 -1.22 1.17 -13.63
CA THR A 219 -2.30 1.90 -12.96
C THR A 219 -3.65 1.43 -13.44
N VAL A 220 -3.84 1.32 -14.76
CA VAL A 220 -5.07 0.82 -15.38
C VAL A 220 -5.35 -0.63 -14.97
N MET A 221 -4.33 -1.47 -14.96
CA MET A 221 -4.51 -2.86 -14.53
C MET A 221 -4.86 -2.98 -13.04
N ALA A 222 -4.29 -2.12 -12.20
CA ALA A 222 -4.61 -2.09 -10.77
C ALA A 222 -6.02 -1.58 -10.50
N GLY A 223 -6.47 -0.55 -11.22
CA GLY A 223 -7.84 -0.02 -11.14
C GLY A 223 -8.88 -1.06 -11.58
N ALA A 224 -8.67 -1.70 -12.73
CA ALA A 224 -9.56 -2.76 -13.21
C ALA A 224 -9.62 -3.97 -12.26
N ALA A 225 -8.52 -4.32 -11.59
CA ALA A 225 -8.45 -5.47 -10.68
C ALA A 225 -9.29 -5.29 -9.39
N VAL A 226 -9.61 -4.05 -9.00
CA VAL A 226 -10.45 -3.78 -7.81
C VAL A 226 -11.95 -3.77 -8.13
N VAL A 227 -12.33 -3.85 -9.41
CA VAL A 227 -13.74 -3.89 -9.85
C VAL A 227 -14.16 -5.34 -10.13
N PRO A 228 -15.04 -5.95 -9.30
CA PRO A 228 -15.32 -7.39 -9.35
C PRO A 228 -15.90 -7.89 -10.67
N GLU A 229 -16.61 -7.03 -11.42
CA GLU A 229 -17.27 -7.38 -12.68
C GLU A 229 -16.36 -7.23 -13.90
N VAL A 230 -15.17 -6.66 -13.73
CA VAL A 230 -14.22 -6.39 -14.82
C VAL A 230 -13.21 -7.52 -14.89
N ALA A 231 -13.36 -8.40 -15.89
CA ALA A 231 -12.38 -9.42 -16.21
C ALA A 231 -11.66 -9.01 -17.51
N LEU A 232 -10.42 -8.56 -17.41
CA LEU A 232 -9.58 -8.22 -18.57
C LEU A 232 -8.67 -9.41 -18.94
N ASP A 233 -9.28 -10.56 -19.20
CA ASP A 233 -8.54 -11.79 -19.55
C ASP A 233 -7.98 -11.75 -20.98
N ASP A 234 -8.65 -10.99 -21.87
CA ASP A 234 -8.21 -10.82 -23.25
C ASP A 234 -7.07 -9.78 -23.35
N PRO A 235 -5.88 -10.15 -23.83
CA PRO A 235 -4.77 -9.23 -24.00
C PRO A 235 -5.05 -8.04 -24.93
N ASP A 236 -5.89 -8.25 -25.97
CA ASP A 236 -6.23 -7.20 -26.93
C ASP A 236 -7.19 -6.18 -26.28
N GLU A 237 -8.14 -6.61 -25.46
CA GLU A 237 -9.02 -5.74 -24.67
C GLU A 237 -8.24 -4.92 -23.65
N ARG A 238 -7.29 -5.56 -22.93
CA ARG A 238 -6.38 -4.86 -22.01
C ARG A 238 -5.58 -3.77 -22.71
N ALA A 239 -4.94 -4.13 -23.83
CA ALA A 239 -4.13 -3.19 -24.59
C ALA A 239 -4.97 -2.01 -25.10
N ALA A 240 -6.18 -2.27 -25.58
CA ALA A 240 -7.11 -1.23 -26.05
C ALA A 240 -7.55 -0.29 -24.91
N LEU A 241 -7.83 -0.81 -23.70
CA LEU A 241 -8.15 0.00 -22.53
C LEU A 241 -6.99 0.90 -22.13
N ILE A 242 -5.78 0.32 -21.98
CA ILE A 242 -4.56 1.08 -21.62
C ILE A 242 -4.29 2.21 -22.62
N GLU A 243 -4.39 1.93 -23.92
CA GLU A 243 -4.22 2.95 -24.98
C GLU A 243 -5.29 4.05 -24.90
N ALA A 244 -6.54 3.68 -24.66
CA ALA A 244 -7.65 4.63 -24.58
C ALA A 244 -7.52 5.55 -23.35
N VAL A 245 -7.22 4.98 -22.17
CA VAL A 245 -7.01 5.73 -20.92
C VAL A 245 -5.79 6.63 -21.03
N GLY A 246 -4.67 6.13 -21.57
CA GLY A 246 -3.46 6.93 -21.79
C GLY A 246 -3.71 8.12 -22.69
N ARG A 247 -4.43 7.93 -23.80
CA ARG A 247 -4.81 9.00 -24.75
C ARG A 247 -5.70 10.05 -24.11
N ASP A 248 -6.72 9.63 -23.36
CA ASP A 248 -7.65 10.54 -22.70
C ASP A 248 -7.01 11.33 -21.55
N SER A 249 -5.89 10.85 -21.04
CA SER A 249 -5.12 11.46 -19.93
C SER A 249 -3.88 12.23 -20.41
N GLU A 250 -3.57 12.23 -21.70
CA GLU A 250 -2.33 12.77 -22.28
C GLU A 250 -2.04 14.21 -21.86
N ASP A 251 -3.05 15.08 -21.88
CA ASP A 251 -2.90 16.50 -21.48
C ASP A 251 -2.42 16.66 -20.04
N VAL A 252 -2.81 15.78 -19.14
CA VAL A 252 -2.36 15.80 -17.75
C VAL A 252 -0.99 15.16 -17.62
N LEU A 253 -0.76 14.01 -18.24
CA LEU A 253 0.53 13.32 -18.23
C LEU A 253 1.66 14.22 -18.76
N GLU A 254 1.42 14.94 -19.86
CA GLU A 254 2.42 15.87 -20.42
C GLU A 254 2.81 17.02 -19.47
N ARG A 255 1.91 17.50 -18.61
CA ARG A 255 2.24 18.53 -17.60
C ARG A 255 3.22 18.04 -16.54
N TYR A 256 3.25 16.72 -16.30
CA TYR A 256 4.10 16.07 -15.31
C TYR A 256 5.27 15.30 -15.95
N ARG A 257 5.44 15.42 -17.28
CA ARG A 257 6.55 14.80 -18.00
C ARG A 257 7.81 15.66 -17.84
N GLU A 258 8.87 15.05 -17.33
CA GLU A 258 10.22 15.62 -17.20
C GLU A 258 11.21 14.80 -18.04
N GLY A 259 11.37 15.17 -19.30
CA GLY A 259 12.16 14.41 -20.26
C GLY A 259 11.53 13.04 -20.56
N GLU A 260 12.22 11.97 -20.24
CA GLU A 260 11.73 10.59 -20.42
C GLU A 260 10.98 10.05 -19.18
N ARG A 261 10.83 10.85 -18.11
CA ARG A 261 10.20 10.45 -16.86
C ARG A 261 8.86 11.13 -16.68
N LEU A 262 8.04 10.52 -15.84
CA LEU A 262 6.83 11.11 -15.29
C LEU A 262 7.07 11.42 -13.81
N ALA A 263 7.00 12.71 -13.41
CA ALA A 263 7.24 13.16 -12.04
C ALA A 263 6.04 13.95 -11.53
N PHE A 264 5.43 13.51 -10.42
CA PHE A 264 4.24 14.14 -9.88
C PHE A 264 4.15 14.02 -8.35
N PRO A 265 3.36 14.89 -7.69
CA PRO A 265 3.17 14.83 -6.26
C PRO A 265 2.23 13.68 -5.86
N MET A 266 2.58 13.02 -4.75
CA MET A 266 1.75 12.02 -4.06
C MET A 266 1.48 12.51 -2.63
N PRO A 267 0.36 13.20 -2.38
CA PRO A 267 -0.02 13.65 -1.04
C PRO A 267 -0.58 12.52 -0.20
N ASN A 268 -0.23 12.54 1.09
CA ASN A 268 -0.51 11.49 2.05
C ASN A 268 -0.90 12.07 3.41
N GLN A 269 -1.64 11.31 4.20
CA GLN A 269 -1.92 11.57 5.60
C GLN A 269 -1.18 10.53 6.44
N ILE A 270 -0.50 10.99 7.49
CA ILE A 270 0.24 10.13 8.42
C ILE A 270 -0.39 10.31 9.78
N GLY A 271 -0.87 9.22 10.36
CA GLY A 271 -1.40 9.17 11.71
C GLY A 271 -0.45 8.46 12.65
N VAL A 272 -0.22 9.05 13.84
CA VAL A 272 0.40 8.38 14.98
C VAL A 272 -0.56 8.47 16.15
N ALA A 273 -0.83 7.35 16.80
CA ALA A 273 -1.73 7.32 17.95
C ALA A 273 -1.24 6.31 18.99
N TYR A 274 -1.60 6.54 20.26
CA TYR A 274 -1.13 5.79 21.41
C TYR A 274 -2.29 5.11 22.13
N ALA A 275 -2.11 3.83 22.50
CA ALA A 275 -3.05 3.03 23.28
C ALA A 275 -2.99 3.37 24.77
#